data_592601f802f2e3b85b88787399997b8b
#
_entry.id   592601f802f2e3b85b88787399997b8b
#
_cell.length_a   1.000
_cell.length_b   1.000
_cell.length_c   1.000
_cell.angle_alpha   90.00
_cell.angle_beta   90.00
_cell.angle_gamma   90.00
#
_symmetry.space_group_name_H-M   'P 1'
#
loop_
_entity.id
_entity.type
_entity.pdbx_description
1 polymer ?
#
loop_
_entity_poly.entity_id
_entity_poly.type
_entity_poly.pdbx_seq_one_letter_code
_entity_poly.pdbx_strand_id
1 'polypeptide(L)'
;MKYVPLNAQARFTALQSGEIDVLSRNTTFTLTRDASLGLTQTAVTYYDGQGFMVPVKSKLKSAKQLKGQTVCVQSGTTTEKNLTDYSKANGLGIKPIVFEKLEAAEGAYFAGRCVAYTTDASGLASTRNKVAKNPADHIILPELISKEPLGPMVRRGDDEWTTIVKWTIYGLLEAEEAGVTSANVDELKGSSKDPVIGRLLGSTEDTGKLLGLDKEWLARAVKTTGNYGEIFERNVGPKSSLQLPRGLNNLWNKGGVQYAPPVR
;
A
#
# COMPACT_ATOMS: atom_id res chain seq x y z
N MET A 1 3.31 -16.81 -12.12
CA MET A 1 2.83 -15.42 -12.07
C MET A 1 3.64 -14.59 -13.03
N LYS A 2 2.98 -13.70 -13.82
CA LYS A 2 3.64 -12.75 -14.74
C LYS A 2 3.50 -11.35 -14.16
N TYR A 3 4.61 -10.63 -14.01
CA TYR A 3 4.61 -9.23 -13.59
C TYR A 3 4.60 -8.31 -14.80
N VAL A 4 3.72 -7.30 -14.80
CA VAL A 4 3.59 -6.28 -15.84
C VAL A 4 3.80 -4.91 -15.17
N PRO A 5 4.99 -4.29 -15.30
CA PRO A 5 5.26 -2.97 -14.74
C PRO A 5 4.43 -1.90 -15.48
N LEU A 6 3.69 -1.08 -14.74
CA LEU A 6 2.79 -0.08 -15.29
C LEU A 6 2.96 1.26 -14.56
N ASN A 7 2.81 2.38 -15.29
CA ASN A 7 2.75 3.70 -14.69
C ASN A 7 1.38 3.96 -14.01
N ALA A 8 1.25 5.13 -13.37
CA ALA A 8 0.03 5.46 -12.61
C ALA A 8 -1.22 5.62 -13.48
N GLN A 9 -1.09 6.04 -14.73
CA GLN A 9 -2.23 6.21 -15.66
C GLN A 9 -2.62 4.88 -16.32
N ALA A 10 -1.64 4.13 -16.85
CA ALA A 10 -1.89 2.90 -17.61
C ALA A 10 -2.46 1.74 -16.75
N ARG A 11 -2.20 1.72 -15.44
CA ARG A 11 -2.57 0.61 -14.55
C ARG A 11 -4.06 0.26 -14.55
N PHE A 12 -4.92 1.28 -14.64
CA PHE A 12 -6.38 1.05 -14.64
C PHE A 12 -6.87 0.48 -15.97
N THR A 13 -6.39 1.01 -17.08
CA THR A 13 -6.72 0.51 -18.41
C THR A 13 -6.22 -0.92 -18.60
N ALA A 14 -5.02 -1.24 -18.13
CA ALA A 14 -4.47 -2.60 -18.16
C ALA A 14 -5.33 -3.60 -17.38
N LEU A 15 -5.84 -3.20 -16.21
CA LEU A 15 -6.75 -4.05 -15.44
C LEU A 15 -8.12 -4.19 -16.13
N GLN A 16 -8.68 -3.09 -16.68
CA GLN A 16 -9.95 -3.10 -17.39
C GLN A 16 -9.91 -3.98 -18.64
N SER A 17 -8.82 -3.93 -19.40
CA SER A 17 -8.65 -4.70 -20.64
C SER A 17 -8.33 -6.17 -20.44
N GLY A 18 -8.00 -6.59 -19.22
CA GLY A 18 -7.56 -7.96 -18.93
C GLY A 18 -6.08 -8.23 -19.21
N GLU A 19 -5.28 -7.21 -19.48
CA GLU A 19 -3.82 -7.35 -19.57
C GLU A 19 -3.20 -7.81 -18.26
N ILE A 20 -3.81 -7.41 -17.13
CA ILE A 20 -3.50 -7.91 -15.79
C ILE A 20 -4.77 -8.36 -15.07
N ASP A 21 -4.65 -9.33 -14.17
CA ASP A 21 -5.77 -9.86 -13.38
C ASP A 21 -5.87 -9.20 -12.00
N VAL A 22 -4.75 -8.74 -11.46
CA VAL A 22 -4.66 -8.01 -10.18
C VAL A 22 -3.77 -6.79 -10.37
N LEU A 23 -4.29 -5.64 -10.02
CA LEU A 23 -3.50 -4.43 -9.86
C LEU A 23 -3.03 -4.35 -8.41
N SER A 24 -1.79 -4.74 -8.15
CA SER A 24 -1.17 -4.70 -6.83
C SER A 24 -0.03 -3.69 -6.79
N ARG A 25 -0.38 -2.46 -6.41
CA ARG A 25 0.58 -1.37 -6.11
C ARG A 25 -0.11 -0.36 -5.19
N ASN A 26 0.56 0.76 -4.88
CA ASN A 26 0.00 1.84 -4.08
C ASN A 26 -1.22 2.50 -4.78
N THR A 27 -2.35 1.85 -4.71
CA THR A 27 -3.59 2.30 -5.35
C THR A 27 -4.63 2.62 -4.29
N THR A 28 -4.93 3.91 -4.15
CA THR A 28 -5.88 4.42 -3.17
C THR A 28 -7.30 4.06 -3.53
N PHE A 29 -8.06 3.58 -2.57
CA PHE A 29 -9.50 3.41 -2.67
C PHE A 29 -10.21 4.77 -2.65
N THR A 30 -10.96 5.06 -3.71
CA THR A 30 -11.77 6.29 -3.82
C THR A 30 -13.11 5.98 -4.45
N LEU A 31 -14.13 6.77 -4.11
CA LEU A 31 -15.46 6.66 -4.70
C LEU A 31 -15.40 6.67 -6.23
N THR A 32 -14.62 7.58 -6.82
CA THR A 32 -14.50 7.67 -8.30
C THR A 32 -13.94 6.40 -8.90
N ARG A 33 -12.87 5.83 -8.30
CA ARG A 33 -12.25 4.59 -8.81
C ARG A 33 -13.19 3.40 -8.66
N ASP A 34 -13.89 3.31 -7.55
CA ASP A 34 -14.85 2.23 -7.30
C ASP A 34 -16.10 2.36 -8.19
N ALA A 35 -16.72 3.54 -8.25
CA ALA A 35 -18.00 3.72 -8.92
C ALA A 35 -17.90 3.81 -10.45
N SER A 36 -16.82 4.41 -11.00
CA SER A 36 -16.77 4.77 -12.42
C SER A 36 -15.78 3.96 -13.28
N LEU A 37 -14.83 3.23 -12.68
CA LEU A 37 -13.84 2.49 -13.46
C LEU A 37 -14.20 1.01 -13.70
N GLY A 38 -15.31 0.50 -13.17
CA GLY A 38 -15.65 -0.93 -13.28
C GLY A 38 -14.64 -1.85 -12.57
N LEU A 39 -14.01 -1.35 -11.52
CA LEU A 39 -13.01 -2.05 -10.72
C LEU A 39 -13.52 -2.24 -9.29
N THR A 40 -12.99 -3.23 -8.60
CA THR A 40 -13.31 -3.49 -7.20
C THR A 40 -12.03 -3.52 -6.38
N GLN A 41 -11.99 -2.74 -5.30
CA GLN A 41 -10.92 -2.88 -4.31
C GLN A 41 -11.22 -4.06 -3.39
N THR A 42 -10.22 -4.90 -3.15
CA THR A 42 -10.42 -6.16 -2.41
C THR A 42 -10.28 -5.98 -0.90
N ALA A 43 -9.20 -5.36 -0.47
CA ALA A 43 -8.92 -5.04 0.93
C ALA A 43 -7.90 -3.91 1.03
N VAL A 44 -7.81 -3.25 2.18
CA VAL A 44 -6.75 -2.28 2.46
C VAL A 44 -5.54 -3.00 3.00
N THR A 45 -4.43 -2.95 2.27
CA THR A 45 -3.15 -3.57 2.68
C THR A 45 -2.20 -2.59 3.35
N TYR A 46 -2.42 -1.28 3.17
CA TYR A 46 -1.60 -0.26 3.79
C TYR A 46 -2.39 1.05 3.95
N TYR A 47 -2.45 1.56 5.16
CA TYR A 47 -3.00 2.88 5.48
C TYR A 47 -1.88 3.90 5.41
N ASP A 48 -1.92 4.77 4.41
CA ASP A 48 -0.94 5.80 4.13
C ASP A 48 -1.56 7.20 4.14
N GLY A 49 -0.77 8.19 3.85
CA GLY A 49 -1.16 9.57 3.63
C GLY A 49 -0.17 10.26 2.71
N GLN A 50 -0.62 11.28 2.00
CA GLN A 50 0.25 12.09 1.15
C GLN A 50 1.09 13.03 1.99
N GLY A 51 2.41 13.04 1.74
CA GLY A 51 3.37 13.93 2.37
C GLY A 51 4.17 14.74 1.36
N PHE A 52 5.19 15.43 1.87
CA PHE A 52 6.14 16.21 1.07
C PHE A 52 7.57 15.88 1.47
N MET A 53 8.43 15.64 0.50
CA MET A 53 9.87 15.55 0.69
C MET A 53 10.53 16.84 0.21
N VAL A 54 11.45 17.37 1.01
CA VAL A 54 12.20 18.59 0.72
C VAL A 54 13.68 18.40 1.04
N PRO A 55 14.60 19.14 0.36
CA PRO A 55 16.00 19.15 0.75
C PRO A 55 16.19 19.78 2.14
N VAL A 56 17.04 19.23 2.97
CA VAL A 56 17.42 19.80 4.29
C VAL A 56 17.89 21.23 4.16
N LYS A 57 18.68 21.53 3.11
CA LYS A 57 19.17 22.89 2.81
C LYS A 57 18.07 23.93 2.59
N SER A 58 16.84 23.52 2.26
CA SER A 58 15.70 24.42 2.10
C SER A 58 15.23 25.03 3.43
N LYS A 59 15.57 24.39 4.56
CA LYS A 59 15.15 24.76 5.93
C LYS A 59 13.63 24.75 6.15
N LEU A 60 12.87 24.19 5.22
CA LEU A 60 11.41 24.03 5.36
C LEU A 60 11.11 22.95 6.40
N LYS A 61 10.16 23.24 7.29
CA LYS A 61 9.75 22.33 8.38
C LYS A 61 8.26 22.00 8.36
N SER A 62 7.49 22.64 7.49
CA SER A 62 6.04 22.47 7.39
C SER A 62 5.58 22.62 5.95
N ALA A 63 4.56 21.85 5.57
CA ALA A 63 3.91 21.93 4.26
C ALA A 63 3.30 23.32 3.99
N LYS A 64 2.92 24.09 5.01
CA LYS A 64 2.43 25.46 4.87
C LYS A 64 3.50 26.43 4.35
N GLN A 65 4.78 26.12 4.55
CA GLN A 65 5.90 26.92 4.05
C GLN A 65 6.15 26.73 2.54
N LEU A 66 5.42 25.83 1.89
CA LEU A 66 5.45 25.63 0.43
C LEU A 66 4.65 26.72 -0.33
N LYS A 67 4.22 27.79 0.34
CA LYS A 67 3.49 28.89 -0.29
C LYS A 67 4.27 29.46 -1.49
N GLY A 68 3.62 29.46 -2.68
CA GLY A 68 4.18 29.95 -3.93
C GLY A 68 5.29 29.07 -4.55
N GLN A 69 5.65 27.97 -3.90
CA GLN A 69 6.73 27.09 -4.32
C GLN A 69 6.32 26.10 -5.41
N THR A 70 7.32 25.57 -6.11
CA THR A 70 7.12 24.48 -7.09
C THR A 70 7.17 23.12 -6.42
N VAL A 71 6.20 22.25 -6.75
CA VAL A 71 6.11 20.89 -6.23
C VAL A 71 5.99 19.89 -7.38
N CYS A 72 6.92 18.95 -7.47
CA CYS A 72 6.87 17.85 -8.43
C CYS A 72 5.83 16.82 -8.00
N VAL A 73 4.99 16.36 -8.93
CA VAL A 73 3.93 15.36 -8.70
C VAL A 73 3.71 14.51 -9.94
N GLN A 74 3.28 13.26 -9.76
CA GLN A 74 2.96 12.36 -10.86
C GLN A 74 1.49 12.50 -11.26
N SER A 75 1.22 12.59 -12.58
CA SER A 75 -0.15 12.63 -13.14
C SER A 75 -0.93 11.31 -12.94
N GLY A 76 -2.27 11.41 -12.97
CA GLY A 76 -3.15 10.25 -12.82
C GLY A 76 -3.18 9.65 -11.41
N THR A 77 -2.78 10.42 -10.42
CA THR A 77 -2.74 10.04 -9.01
C THR A 77 -3.73 10.81 -8.16
N THR A 78 -4.11 10.28 -7.01
CA THR A 78 -4.82 11.03 -5.96
C THR A 78 -3.97 12.20 -5.48
N THR A 79 -2.64 12.03 -5.45
CA THR A 79 -1.70 13.02 -4.93
C THR A 79 -1.66 14.30 -5.77
N GLU A 80 -1.86 14.22 -7.09
CA GLU A 80 -1.99 15.40 -7.96
C GLU A 80 -3.23 16.24 -7.56
N LYS A 81 -4.38 15.57 -7.38
CA LYS A 81 -5.63 16.24 -6.98
C LYS A 81 -5.53 16.79 -5.56
N ASN A 82 -5.07 15.99 -4.60
CA ASN A 82 -4.95 16.41 -3.21
C ASN A 82 -3.99 17.61 -3.05
N LEU A 83 -2.90 17.67 -3.83
CA LEU A 83 -1.99 18.82 -3.84
C LEU A 83 -2.72 20.11 -4.23
N THR A 84 -3.56 20.04 -5.27
CA THR A 84 -4.35 21.17 -5.74
C THR A 84 -5.37 21.61 -4.68
N ASP A 85 -6.11 20.65 -4.12
CA ASP A 85 -7.13 20.89 -3.11
C ASP A 85 -6.51 21.47 -1.82
N TYR A 86 -5.39 20.90 -1.35
CA TYR A 86 -4.66 21.39 -0.19
C TYR A 86 -4.14 22.82 -0.39
N SER A 87 -3.54 23.09 -1.55
CA SER A 87 -3.03 24.43 -1.90
C SER A 87 -4.13 25.46 -1.90
N LYS A 88 -5.30 25.14 -2.49
CA LYS A 88 -6.47 26.01 -2.53
C LYS A 88 -7.06 26.25 -1.15
N ALA A 89 -7.30 25.19 -0.38
CA ALA A 89 -7.90 25.27 0.96
C ALA A 89 -7.07 26.08 1.95
N ASN A 90 -5.74 26.10 1.78
CA ASN A 90 -4.83 26.83 2.67
C ASN A 90 -4.30 28.16 2.07
N GLY A 91 -4.77 28.58 0.89
CA GLY A 91 -4.32 29.81 0.23
C GLY A 91 -2.83 29.84 -0.08
N LEU A 92 -2.24 28.68 -0.42
CA LEU A 92 -0.79 28.54 -0.56
C LEU A 92 -0.26 28.92 -1.96
N GLY A 93 -1.09 28.82 -3.01
CA GLY A 93 -0.65 29.13 -4.37
C GLY A 93 0.53 28.25 -4.82
N ILE A 94 0.58 26.99 -4.39
CA ILE A 94 1.59 26.02 -4.81
C ILE A 94 1.50 25.85 -6.33
N LYS A 95 2.66 25.73 -6.99
CA LYS A 95 2.79 25.54 -8.43
C LYS A 95 3.14 24.07 -8.73
N PRO A 96 2.18 23.21 -9.09
CA PRO A 96 2.47 21.82 -9.44
C PRO A 96 3.31 21.76 -10.74
N ILE A 97 4.35 20.92 -10.75
CA ILE A 97 5.04 20.49 -11.97
C ILE A 97 4.72 19.02 -12.13
N VAL A 98 3.89 18.73 -13.14
CA VAL A 98 3.28 17.40 -13.34
C VAL A 98 4.13 16.58 -14.30
N PHE A 99 4.36 15.32 -13.97
CA PHE A 99 5.11 14.36 -14.77
C PHE A 99 4.29 13.09 -14.97
N GLU A 100 4.32 12.52 -16.17
CA GLU A 100 3.66 11.25 -16.45
C GLU A 100 4.39 10.06 -15.81
N LYS A 101 5.73 10.05 -15.88
CA LYS A 101 6.57 8.98 -15.35
C LYS A 101 7.08 9.32 -13.96
N LEU A 102 7.08 8.32 -13.07
CA LEU A 102 7.59 8.44 -11.71
C LEU A 102 9.04 8.91 -11.70
N GLU A 103 9.88 8.25 -12.50
CA GLU A 103 11.31 8.53 -12.57
C GLU A 103 11.60 9.97 -13.05
N ALA A 104 10.72 10.51 -13.90
CA ALA A 104 10.84 11.90 -14.37
C ALA A 104 10.52 12.90 -13.25
N ALA A 105 9.49 12.61 -12.41
CA ALA A 105 9.15 13.44 -11.26
C ALA A 105 10.27 13.42 -10.21
N GLU A 106 10.78 12.24 -9.89
CA GLU A 106 11.90 12.06 -8.96
C GLU A 106 13.18 12.74 -9.47
N GLY A 107 13.54 12.49 -10.73
CA GLY A 107 14.72 13.10 -11.35
C GLY A 107 14.65 14.62 -11.39
N ALA A 108 13.47 15.19 -11.67
CA ALA A 108 13.25 16.64 -11.65
C ALA A 108 13.43 17.24 -10.25
N TYR A 109 12.91 16.56 -9.22
CA TYR A 109 13.10 16.97 -7.83
C TYR A 109 14.58 16.94 -7.43
N PHE A 110 15.27 15.82 -7.66
CA PHE A 110 16.69 15.70 -7.30
C PHE A 110 17.61 16.64 -8.11
N ALA A 111 17.20 17.02 -9.33
CA ALA A 111 17.87 18.04 -10.13
C ALA A 111 17.56 19.50 -9.66
N GLY A 112 16.72 19.67 -8.64
CA GLY A 112 16.36 20.99 -8.09
C GLY A 112 15.35 21.78 -8.92
N ARG A 113 14.62 21.15 -9.87
CA ARG A 113 13.57 21.81 -10.66
C ARG A 113 12.32 22.10 -9.82
N CYS A 114 12.11 21.34 -8.75
CA CYS A 114 11.05 21.52 -7.77
C CYS A 114 11.66 21.69 -6.38
N VAL A 115 11.03 22.56 -5.57
CA VAL A 115 11.43 22.75 -4.16
C VAL A 115 11.01 21.54 -3.30
N ALA A 116 9.89 20.90 -3.67
CA ALA A 116 9.41 19.68 -3.00
C ALA A 116 8.96 18.63 -4.01
N TYR A 117 8.95 17.37 -3.55
CA TYR A 117 8.31 16.24 -4.22
C TYR A 117 7.18 15.70 -3.32
N THR A 118 6.04 15.36 -3.91
CA THR A 118 4.88 14.85 -3.18
C THR A 118 4.36 13.55 -3.76
N THR A 119 4.11 12.59 -2.89
CA THR A 119 3.43 11.31 -3.11
C THR A 119 3.04 10.74 -1.74
N ASP A 120 2.60 9.47 -1.68
CA ASP A 120 2.38 8.74 -0.44
C ASP A 120 3.64 8.78 0.44
N ALA A 121 3.48 8.89 1.76
CA ALA A 121 4.61 9.00 2.68
C ALA A 121 5.54 7.77 2.63
N SER A 122 4.98 6.57 2.46
CA SER A 122 5.78 5.35 2.24
C SER A 122 6.56 5.41 0.92
N GLY A 123 5.95 5.99 -0.12
CA GLY A 123 6.59 6.25 -1.41
C GLY A 123 7.74 7.24 -1.29
N LEU A 124 7.55 8.35 -0.54
CA LEU A 124 8.62 9.32 -0.26
C LEU A 124 9.80 8.67 0.47
N ALA A 125 9.53 7.83 1.47
CA ALA A 125 10.57 7.09 2.19
C ALA A 125 11.34 6.16 1.24
N SER A 126 10.64 5.47 0.34
CA SER A 126 11.26 4.60 -0.67
C SER A 126 12.14 5.41 -1.64
N THR A 127 11.61 6.51 -2.19
CA THR A 127 12.35 7.41 -3.10
C THR A 127 13.59 7.98 -2.42
N ARG A 128 13.44 8.48 -1.19
CA ARG A 128 14.57 9.00 -0.41
C ARG A 128 15.67 7.94 -0.24
N ASN A 129 15.29 6.70 0.06
CA ASN A 129 16.24 5.65 0.36
C ASN A 129 16.91 5.03 -0.88
N LYS A 130 16.17 4.93 -2.00
CA LYS A 130 16.64 4.24 -3.20
C LYS A 130 17.21 5.16 -4.27
N VAL A 131 16.74 6.40 -4.37
CA VAL A 131 17.03 7.32 -5.48
C VAL A 131 17.93 8.48 -5.06
N ALA A 132 17.82 8.96 -3.81
CA ALA A 132 18.68 10.02 -3.33
C ALA A 132 20.15 9.55 -3.24
N LYS A 133 21.08 10.37 -3.74
CA LYS A 133 22.53 10.11 -3.59
C LYS A 133 22.94 10.03 -2.12
N ASN A 134 22.38 10.92 -1.29
CA ASN A 134 22.53 10.90 0.15
C ASN A 134 21.13 11.10 0.77
N PRO A 135 20.50 10.06 1.35
CA PRO A 135 19.19 10.15 1.96
C PRO A 135 19.10 11.20 3.09
N ALA A 136 20.21 11.48 3.80
CA ALA A 136 20.25 12.44 4.88
C ALA A 136 20.10 13.91 4.40
N ASP A 137 20.30 14.19 3.11
CA ASP A 137 20.12 15.53 2.54
C ASP A 137 18.64 15.88 2.31
N HIS A 138 17.72 14.94 2.55
CA HIS A 138 16.29 15.09 2.32
C HIS A 138 15.49 14.71 3.55
N ILE A 139 14.44 15.49 3.86
CA ILE A 139 13.48 15.19 4.93
C ILE A 139 12.08 15.07 4.36
N ILE A 140 11.29 14.22 4.98
CA ILE A 140 9.83 14.15 4.78
C ILE A 140 9.22 15.04 5.85
N LEU A 141 8.40 16.02 5.41
CA LEU A 141 7.71 16.91 6.33
C LEU A 141 6.67 16.14 7.17
N PRO A 142 6.38 16.58 8.41
CA PRO A 142 5.56 15.81 9.34
C PRO A 142 4.08 15.76 8.98
N GLU A 143 3.59 16.68 8.15
CA GLU A 143 2.17 16.73 7.81
C GLU A 143 1.79 15.71 6.74
N LEU A 144 0.71 14.98 6.99
CA LEU A 144 -0.02 14.22 5.97
C LEU A 144 -1.27 15.01 5.57
N ILE A 145 -1.43 15.25 4.28
CA ILE A 145 -2.50 16.11 3.74
C ILE A 145 -3.70 15.33 3.20
N SER A 146 -3.64 14.00 3.23
CA SER A 146 -4.73 13.12 2.79
C SER A 146 -4.76 11.81 3.56
N LYS A 147 -5.83 11.04 3.34
CA LYS A 147 -5.95 9.63 3.71
C LYS A 147 -5.79 8.81 2.43
N GLU A 148 -4.85 7.87 2.45
CA GLU A 148 -4.56 6.99 1.32
C GLU A 148 -4.71 5.53 1.77
N PRO A 149 -5.94 4.97 1.79
CA PRO A 149 -6.15 3.54 2.01
C PRO A 149 -5.73 2.79 0.73
N LEU A 150 -4.57 2.15 0.78
CA LEU A 150 -3.97 1.48 -0.37
C LEU A 150 -4.30 -0.01 -0.39
N GLY A 151 -4.56 -0.56 -1.56
CA GLY A 151 -4.80 -2.00 -1.69
C GLY A 151 -4.94 -2.47 -3.12
N PRO A 152 -4.97 -3.79 -3.33
CA PRO A 152 -5.16 -4.38 -4.64
C PRO A 152 -6.56 -4.12 -5.19
N MET A 153 -6.62 -4.02 -6.52
CA MET A 153 -7.88 -3.94 -7.28
C MET A 153 -7.96 -5.09 -8.29
N VAL A 154 -9.18 -5.52 -8.55
CA VAL A 154 -9.55 -6.50 -9.58
C VAL A 154 -10.65 -5.94 -10.47
N ARG A 155 -10.93 -6.57 -11.61
CA ARG A 155 -12.09 -6.22 -12.45
C ARG A 155 -13.39 -6.51 -11.70
N ARG A 156 -14.37 -5.65 -11.88
CA ARG A 156 -15.73 -5.88 -11.36
C ARG A 156 -16.42 -6.97 -12.19
N GLY A 157 -17.28 -7.78 -11.54
CA GLY A 157 -18.05 -8.84 -12.18
C GLY A 157 -17.39 -10.22 -12.15
N ASP A 158 -16.19 -10.32 -11.57
CA ASP A 158 -15.56 -11.58 -11.21
C ASP A 158 -15.56 -11.70 -9.67
N ASP A 159 -16.69 -12.11 -9.12
CA ASP A 159 -16.89 -12.15 -7.67
C ASP A 159 -16.09 -13.26 -7.00
N GLU A 160 -15.87 -14.37 -7.71
CA GLU A 160 -15.05 -15.48 -7.21
C GLU A 160 -13.59 -15.02 -7.05
N TRP A 161 -13.02 -14.43 -8.10
CA TRP A 161 -11.66 -13.90 -8.05
C TRP A 161 -11.50 -12.79 -7.02
N THR A 162 -12.47 -11.87 -6.97
CA THR A 162 -12.52 -10.81 -5.94
C THR A 162 -12.47 -11.41 -4.54
N THR A 163 -13.24 -12.46 -4.32
CA THR A 163 -13.33 -13.15 -3.01
C THR A 163 -12.01 -13.84 -2.66
N ILE A 164 -11.38 -14.53 -3.62
CA ILE A 164 -10.07 -15.17 -3.42
C ILE A 164 -9.01 -14.15 -3.02
N VAL A 165 -8.86 -13.07 -3.78
CA VAL A 165 -7.84 -12.03 -3.51
C VAL A 165 -8.10 -11.36 -2.16
N LYS A 166 -9.35 -11.02 -1.86
CA LYS A 166 -9.76 -10.41 -0.60
C LYS A 166 -9.46 -11.31 0.61
N TRP A 167 -9.90 -12.55 0.57
CA TRP A 167 -9.72 -13.48 1.68
C TRP A 167 -8.27 -13.92 1.86
N THR A 168 -7.47 -13.91 0.80
CA THR A 168 -6.02 -14.12 0.94
C THR A 168 -5.40 -13.03 1.84
N ILE A 169 -5.77 -11.76 1.64
CA ILE A 169 -5.26 -10.66 2.46
C ILE A 169 -5.77 -10.78 3.91
N TYR A 170 -7.08 -11.01 4.09
CA TYR A 170 -7.65 -11.16 5.42
C TYR A 170 -7.09 -12.38 6.16
N GLY A 171 -6.89 -13.49 5.47
CA GLY A 171 -6.26 -14.66 6.05
C GLY A 171 -4.83 -14.43 6.53
N LEU A 172 -4.03 -13.63 5.79
CA LEU A 172 -2.68 -13.24 6.22
C LEU A 172 -2.70 -12.31 7.45
N LEU A 173 -3.70 -11.44 7.57
CA LEU A 173 -3.92 -10.59 8.75
C LEU A 173 -4.33 -11.44 9.96
N GLU A 174 -5.28 -12.36 9.79
CA GLU A 174 -5.76 -13.24 10.87
C GLU A 174 -4.66 -14.22 11.30
N ALA A 175 -3.81 -14.67 10.36
CA ALA A 175 -2.63 -15.46 10.68
C ALA A 175 -1.64 -14.68 11.58
N GLU A 176 -1.42 -13.38 11.34
CA GLU A 176 -0.63 -12.54 12.24
C GLU A 176 -1.28 -12.43 13.63
N GLU A 177 -2.59 -12.23 13.67
CA GLU A 177 -3.35 -12.10 14.93
C GLU A 177 -3.30 -13.39 15.75
N ALA A 178 -3.39 -14.54 15.08
CA ALA A 178 -3.28 -15.87 15.71
C ALA A 178 -1.83 -16.31 16.00
N GLY A 179 -0.83 -15.51 15.65
CA GLY A 179 0.59 -15.85 15.85
C GLY A 179 1.12 -16.95 14.93
N VAL A 180 0.41 -17.22 13.80
CA VAL A 180 0.86 -18.15 12.77
C VAL A 180 1.85 -17.45 11.85
N THR A 181 3.04 -18.01 11.70
CA THR A 181 4.16 -17.45 10.93
C THR A 181 4.66 -18.44 9.87
N SER A 182 5.47 -17.97 8.94
CA SER A 182 6.14 -18.86 7.97
C SER A 182 7.01 -19.93 8.62
N ALA A 183 7.52 -19.66 9.82
CA ALA A 183 8.40 -20.58 10.56
C ALA A 183 7.65 -21.68 11.34
N ASN A 184 6.43 -21.38 11.82
CA ASN A 184 5.69 -22.31 12.69
C ASN A 184 4.43 -22.93 12.07
N VAL A 185 4.07 -22.53 10.85
CA VAL A 185 2.83 -22.94 10.18
C VAL A 185 2.68 -24.47 10.07
N ASP A 186 3.76 -25.19 9.74
CA ASP A 186 3.72 -26.66 9.59
C ASP A 186 3.54 -27.35 10.94
N GLU A 187 4.21 -26.88 11.99
CA GLU A 187 4.08 -27.39 13.35
C GLU A 187 2.65 -27.16 13.88
N LEU A 188 2.16 -25.91 13.78
CA LEU A 188 0.84 -25.56 14.29
C LEU A 188 -0.29 -26.29 13.54
N LYS A 189 -0.14 -26.53 12.25
CA LYS A 189 -1.09 -27.33 11.47
C LYS A 189 -1.27 -28.75 12.04
N GLY A 190 -0.19 -29.35 12.53
CA GLY A 190 -0.23 -30.73 13.09
C GLY A 190 -0.54 -30.81 14.57
N SER A 191 -0.25 -29.77 15.35
CA SER A 191 -0.26 -29.82 16.83
C SER A 191 -1.25 -28.89 17.51
N SER A 192 -1.70 -27.81 16.85
CA SER A 192 -2.56 -26.82 17.49
C SER A 192 -3.93 -27.39 17.84
N LYS A 193 -4.40 -27.10 19.05
CA LYS A 193 -5.75 -27.36 19.54
C LYS A 193 -6.65 -26.14 19.43
N ASP A 194 -6.09 -24.99 19.02
CA ASP A 194 -6.87 -23.76 18.81
C ASP A 194 -7.75 -23.90 17.56
N PRO A 195 -9.08 -23.79 17.70
CA PRO A 195 -9.99 -23.97 16.56
C PRO A 195 -9.83 -22.86 15.50
N VAL A 196 -9.35 -21.67 15.85
CA VAL A 196 -9.05 -20.61 14.89
C VAL A 196 -7.87 -21.03 14.00
N ILE A 197 -6.78 -21.47 14.63
CA ILE A 197 -5.60 -21.96 13.91
C ILE A 197 -5.97 -23.18 13.05
N GLY A 198 -6.79 -24.09 13.59
CA GLY A 198 -7.25 -25.27 12.87
C GLY A 198 -8.01 -24.93 11.58
N ARG A 199 -8.87 -23.92 11.61
CA ARG A 199 -9.59 -23.42 10.41
C ARG A 199 -8.63 -22.72 9.45
N LEU A 200 -7.80 -21.83 9.95
CA LEU A 200 -6.83 -21.09 9.12
C LEU A 200 -5.92 -22.02 8.34
N LEU A 201 -5.48 -23.12 8.95
CA LEU A 201 -4.51 -24.05 8.36
C LEU A 201 -5.16 -25.25 7.66
N GLY A 202 -6.49 -25.34 7.65
CA GLY A 202 -7.24 -26.42 7.02
C GLY A 202 -7.14 -27.75 7.75
N SER A 203 -6.80 -27.78 9.04
CA SER A 203 -6.72 -29.02 9.82
C SER A 203 -8.07 -29.46 10.37
N THR A 204 -8.99 -28.56 10.66
CA THR A 204 -10.33 -28.87 11.21
C THR A 204 -11.46 -28.68 10.22
N GLU A 205 -11.37 -27.66 9.35
CA GLU A 205 -12.41 -27.29 8.38
C GLU A 205 -11.78 -27.01 7.01
N ASP A 206 -12.52 -27.32 5.94
CA ASP A 206 -12.10 -27.02 4.56
C ASP A 206 -12.71 -25.70 4.09
N THR A 207 -12.13 -24.59 4.53
CA THR A 207 -12.53 -23.25 4.09
C THR A 207 -12.11 -22.97 2.63
N GLY A 208 -11.11 -23.69 2.11
CA GLY A 208 -10.66 -23.56 0.72
C GLY A 208 -11.76 -23.93 -0.27
N LYS A 209 -12.58 -24.92 0.06
CA LYS A 209 -13.71 -25.35 -0.78
C LYS A 209 -14.68 -24.21 -1.08
N LEU A 210 -14.87 -23.26 -0.15
CA LEU A 210 -15.73 -22.08 -0.34
C LEU A 210 -15.17 -21.10 -1.38
N LEU A 211 -13.87 -21.20 -1.65
CA LEU A 211 -13.13 -20.36 -2.60
C LEU A 211 -12.78 -21.12 -3.90
N GLY A 212 -13.22 -22.37 -4.05
CA GLY A 212 -12.77 -23.22 -5.15
C GLY A 212 -11.28 -23.61 -5.06
N LEU A 213 -10.69 -23.52 -3.87
CA LEU A 213 -9.30 -23.86 -3.59
C LEU A 213 -9.22 -25.11 -2.73
N ASP A 214 -8.02 -25.68 -2.59
CA ASP A 214 -7.83 -26.78 -1.64
C ASP A 214 -7.78 -26.26 -0.19
N LYS A 215 -7.98 -27.19 0.76
CA LYS A 215 -8.09 -26.86 2.19
C LYS A 215 -6.85 -26.19 2.81
N GLU A 216 -5.68 -26.35 2.20
CA GLU A 216 -4.41 -25.81 2.71
C GLU A 216 -4.02 -24.47 2.06
N TRP A 217 -4.93 -23.85 1.33
CA TRP A 217 -4.66 -22.64 0.56
C TRP A 217 -3.96 -21.53 1.39
N LEU A 218 -4.44 -21.28 2.62
CA LEU A 218 -3.89 -20.25 3.48
C LEU A 218 -2.60 -20.71 4.17
N ALA A 219 -2.51 -21.99 4.59
CA ALA A 219 -1.28 -22.54 5.13
C ALA A 219 -0.11 -22.40 4.14
N ARG A 220 -0.36 -22.69 2.84
CA ARG A 220 0.65 -22.47 1.80
C ARG A 220 0.97 -21.00 1.57
N ALA A 221 -0.02 -20.12 1.61
CA ALA A 221 0.21 -18.68 1.49
C ALA A 221 1.13 -18.19 2.61
N VAL A 222 0.81 -18.52 3.87
CA VAL A 222 1.63 -18.15 5.04
C VAL A 222 3.02 -18.77 4.96
N LYS A 223 3.13 -20.05 4.62
CA LYS A 223 4.43 -20.73 4.49
C LYS A 223 5.34 -20.05 3.46
N THR A 224 4.77 -19.65 2.34
CA THR A 224 5.53 -19.09 1.21
C THR A 224 5.88 -17.61 1.40
N THR A 225 4.96 -16.82 1.94
CA THR A 225 5.10 -15.36 2.00
C THR A 225 5.25 -14.82 3.41
N GLY A 226 4.94 -15.59 4.43
CA GLY A 226 4.74 -15.13 5.80
C GLY A 226 3.34 -14.56 6.00
N ASN A 227 2.97 -14.28 7.25
CA ASN A 227 1.78 -13.54 7.60
C ASN A 227 1.93 -12.03 7.26
N TYR A 228 0.88 -11.24 7.46
CA TYR A 228 0.92 -9.80 7.13
C TYR A 228 2.05 -9.06 7.89
N GLY A 229 2.29 -9.37 9.16
CA GLY A 229 3.37 -8.77 9.94
C GLY A 229 4.75 -9.07 9.37
N GLU A 230 5.01 -10.32 8.98
CA GLU A 230 6.28 -10.72 8.35
C GLU A 230 6.48 -10.02 7.00
N ILE A 231 5.40 -9.90 6.20
CA ILE A 231 5.42 -9.15 4.93
C ILE A 231 5.73 -7.67 5.17
N PHE A 232 5.06 -7.04 6.14
CA PHE A 232 5.29 -5.64 6.50
C PHE A 232 6.74 -5.42 6.93
N GLU A 233 7.22 -6.20 7.90
CA GLU A 233 8.57 -6.08 8.46
C GLU A 233 9.65 -6.17 7.39
N ARG A 234 9.52 -7.14 6.48
CA ARG A 234 10.49 -7.39 5.42
C ARG A 234 10.53 -6.30 4.35
N ASN A 235 9.37 -5.71 4.02
CA ASN A 235 9.26 -4.82 2.87
C ASN A 235 9.33 -3.33 3.23
N VAL A 236 8.75 -2.91 4.34
CA VAL A 236 8.67 -1.50 4.74
C VAL A 236 8.98 -1.26 6.21
N GLY A 237 8.87 -2.27 7.04
CA GLY A 237 9.02 -2.18 8.50
C GLY A 237 10.47 -2.07 8.99
N PRO A 238 10.69 -2.17 10.30
CA PRO A 238 12.00 -2.07 10.95
C PRO A 238 13.09 -3.00 10.42
N LYS A 239 12.72 -4.15 9.85
CA LYS A 239 13.67 -5.09 9.22
C LYS A 239 14.00 -4.74 7.76
N SER A 240 13.36 -3.74 7.19
CA SER A 240 13.65 -3.24 5.84
C SER A 240 14.56 -2.02 5.88
N SER A 241 15.08 -1.63 4.71
CA SER A 241 15.84 -0.39 4.58
C SER A 241 15.00 0.87 4.82
N LEU A 242 13.67 0.78 4.81
CA LEU A 242 12.77 1.91 5.02
C LEU A 242 12.50 2.21 6.49
N GLN A 243 12.58 1.19 7.36
CA GLN A 243 12.40 1.28 8.81
C GLN A 243 11.13 2.04 9.24
N LEU A 244 10.04 1.88 8.50
CA LEU A 244 8.77 2.55 8.82
C LEU A 244 8.10 1.87 10.03
N PRO A 245 7.56 2.66 10.97
CA PRO A 245 6.77 2.12 12.06
C PRO A 245 5.44 1.58 11.55
N ARG A 246 4.86 0.61 12.25
CA ARG A 246 3.54 0.06 11.91
C ARG A 246 2.44 1.14 11.93
N GLY A 247 2.39 1.99 12.94
CA GLY A 247 1.39 3.02 13.08
C GLY A 247 -0.04 2.49 12.88
N LEU A 248 -0.81 3.11 12.01
CA LEU A 248 -2.15 2.65 11.63
C LEU A 248 -2.17 1.25 11.00
N ASN A 249 -1.03 0.78 10.45
CA ASN A 249 -0.90 -0.55 9.87
C ASN A 249 -0.72 -1.66 10.90
N ASN A 250 -0.77 -1.36 12.19
CA ASN A 250 -0.81 -2.36 13.23
C ASN A 250 -2.18 -3.03 13.29
N LEU A 251 -2.23 -4.24 13.89
CA LEU A 251 -3.50 -4.91 14.15
C LEU A 251 -4.37 -4.07 15.09
N TRP A 252 -5.68 -4.21 14.97
CA TRP A 252 -6.67 -3.49 15.77
C TRP A 252 -6.45 -3.67 17.29
N ASN A 253 -6.07 -4.88 17.72
CA ASN A 253 -5.76 -5.20 19.12
C ASN A 253 -4.37 -4.72 19.58
N LYS A 254 -3.58 -4.11 18.68
CA LYS A 254 -2.28 -3.50 18.94
C LYS A 254 -2.25 -1.99 18.61
N GLY A 255 -3.43 -1.35 18.61
CA GLY A 255 -3.57 0.09 18.41
C GLY A 255 -3.53 0.57 16.96
N GLY A 256 -3.65 -0.33 15.98
CA GLY A 256 -3.81 0.01 14.57
C GLY A 256 -5.24 -0.11 14.07
N VAL A 257 -5.40 -0.13 12.75
CA VAL A 257 -6.70 -0.26 12.08
C VAL A 257 -6.77 -1.44 11.11
N GLN A 258 -5.77 -2.31 11.11
CA GLN A 258 -5.85 -3.57 10.39
C GLN A 258 -6.78 -4.52 11.14
N TYR A 259 -7.94 -4.77 10.53
CA TYR A 259 -9.03 -5.54 11.09
C TYR A 259 -9.57 -6.50 10.02
N ALA A 260 -9.26 -7.77 10.15
CA ALA A 260 -9.77 -8.79 9.23
C ALA A 260 -11.10 -9.37 9.74
N PRO A 261 -12.09 -9.63 8.85
CA PRO A 261 -13.21 -10.50 9.19
C PRO A 261 -12.70 -11.90 9.46
N PRO A 262 -13.32 -12.66 10.40
CA PRO A 262 -12.84 -14.00 10.76
C PRO A 262 -13.03 -15.01 9.62
N VAL A 263 -12.01 -15.84 9.40
CA VAL A 263 -12.05 -17.00 8.48
C VAL A 263 -12.86 -18.14 9.12
N ARG A 264 -14.16 -18.20 8.80
CA ARG A 264 -15.08 -19.24 9.28
C ARG A 264 -16.35 -19.34 8.44
#